data_fe91633fc4a83a9c8ff80176913ab8fc
#
_entry.id   fe91633fc4a83a9c8ff80176913ab8fc
#
_cell.length_a   1.000
_cell.length_b   1.000
_cell.length_c   1.000
_cell.angle_alpha   90.00
_cell.angle_beta   90.00
_cell.angle_gamma   90.00
#
_symmetry.space_group_name_H-M   'P 1'
#
loop_
_entity.id
_entity.type
_entity.pdbx_description
1 polymer ?
#
loop_
_entity_poly.entity_id
_entity_poly.type
_entity_poly.pdbx_seq_one_letter_code
_entity_poly.pdbx_strand_id
1 'polypeptide(L)'
;MSSPTPLKFLMPGWFSLVMGLCGLALAWHSAQAVLGDMASGLALVLGVLAVLVFGVLLVASVLRMARYPQALADDLKHPVRHAFVAALPVSLLLLATVGVALGGATGGLATVWRTLWWLGSLTQLWATLWVLSRWIAPAAASLPGQGPSNTGLWPAVTPVLLIPVVGNVVAPLAGIPLGMDGWSAAQMGIGVFFWPLVLLLTLVRRIAHSPLPERVLPAWFITIAPPAVVGLVLVQMQAPLPAVQALWGVGLFFLLWTAPVVKRIVVQPFGVPFWALSFPLAAFTTLTLRLAPLQLESRWHGLLQNAGLLLLASTSMVVLWLAFATVRGLRDGTLLAPEPVANIIPVSA
;
A
#
# COMPACT_ATOMS: atom_id res chain seq x y z
N MET A 1 -30.37 -7.47 -22.73
CA MET A 1 -29.63 -6.97 -21.57
C MET A 1 -28.59 -8.02 -21.19
N SER A 2 -27.31 -7.75 -21.40
CA SER A 2 -26.25 -8.67 -20.99
C SER A 2 -26.30 -8.78 -19.46
N SER A 3 -26.22 -10.00 -18.93
CA SER A 3 -26.16 -10.24 -17.47
C SER A 3 -25.02 -9.41 -16.85
N PRO A 4 -25.21 -8.79 -15.68
CA PRO A 4 -24.17 -8.03 -15.03
C PRO A 4 -22.96 -8.94 -14.77
N THR A 5 -21.77 -8.51 -15.21
CA THR A 5 -20.52 -9.26 -15.07
C THR A 5 -19.58 -8.54 -14.08
N PRO A 6 -20.00 -8.37 -12.80
CA PRO A 6 -19.27 -7.55 -11.82
C PRO A 6 -17.84 -8.07 -11.59
N LEU A 7 -17.65 -9.39 -11.62
CA LEU A 7 -16.34 -10.02 -11.39
C LEU A 7 -15.29 -9.61 -12.42
N LYS A 8 -15.69 -9.28 -13.65
CA LYS A 8 -14.78 -8.80 -14.71
C LYS A 8 -14.00 -7.56 -14.29
N PHE A 9 -14.58 -6.70 -13.45
CA PHE A 9 -14.03 -5.40 -13.03
C PHE A 9 -13.29 -5.45 -11.68
N LEU A 10 -13.06 -6.63 -11.11
CA LEU A 10 -12.29 -6.81 -9.89
C LEU A 10 -10.78 -6.71 -10.21
N MET A 11 -10.25 -5.50 -10.27
CA MET A 11 -8.82 -5.27 -10.55
C MET A 11 -7.92 -5.64 -9.35
N PRO A 12 -6.60 -5.90 -9.55
CA PRO A 12 -5.67 -6.24 -8.47
C PRO A 12 -5.59 -5.21 -7.34
N GLY A 13 -5.92 -3.95 -7.62
CA GLY A 13 -5.94 -2.87 -6.62
C GLY A 13 -6.91 -3.09 -5.44
N TRP A 14 -7.86 -4.02 -5.54
CA TRP A 14 -8.73 -4.36 -4.43
C TRP A 14 -7.99 -4.92 -3.21
N PHE A 15 -6.82 -5.51 -3.38
CA PHE A 15 -5.99 -5.95 -2.26
C PHE A 15 -5.49 -4.81 -1.37
N SER A 16 -5.61 -3.54 -1.79
CA SER A 16 -5.35 -2.38 -0.93
C SER A 16 -6.27 -2.30 0.30
N LEU A 17 -7.46 -2.92 0.25
CA LEU A 17 -8.35 -3.08 1.40
C LEU A 17 -7.66 -3.89 2.50
N VAL A 18 -7.06 -5.02 2.12
CA VAL A 18 -6.32 -5.89 3.05
C VAL A 18 -5.13 -5.13 3.65
N MET A 19 -4.38 -4.41 2.80
CA MET A 19 -3.25 -3.59 3.26
C MET A 19 -3.70 -2.57 4.31
N GLY A 20 -4.82 -1.88 4.08
CA GLY A 20 -5.37 -0.90 5.01
C GLY A 20 -5.82 -1.51 6.34
N LEU A 21 -6.52 -2.65 6.29
CA LEU A 21 -6.97 -3.36 7.48
C LEU A 21 -5.79 -3.91 8.31
N CYS A 22 -4.79 -4.52 7.65
CA CYS A 22 -3.56 -4.97 8.31
C CYS A 22 -2.80 -3.80 8.94
N GLY A 23 -2.65 -2.70 8.20
CA GLY A 23 -2.00 -1.50 8.73
C GLY A 23 -2.70 -0.98 9.98
N LEU A 24 -4.04 -0.88 9.95
CA LEU A 24 -4.82 -0.42 11.09
C LEU A 24 -4.73 -1.41 12.28
N ALA A 25 -4.72 -2.73 12.02
CA ALA A 25 -4.51 -3.74 13.06
C ALA A 25 -3.16 -3.55 13.75
N LEU A 26 -2.08 -3.31 13.00
CA LEU A 26 -0.74 -3.04 13.53
C LEU A 26 -0.67 -1.71 14.32
N ALA A 27 -1.40 -0.69 13.87
CA ALA A 27 -1.47 0.58 14.59
C ALA A 27 -2.19 0.41 15.95
N TRP A 28 -3.32 -0.30 16.00
CA TRP A 28 -3.99 -0.64 17.25
C TRP A 28 -3.13 -1.52 18.15
N HIS A 29 -2.46 -2.53 17.59
CA HIS A 29 -1.50 -3.35 18.36
C HIS A 29 -0.38 -2.50 18.98
N SER A 30 0.12 -1.49 18.27
CA SER A 30 1.15 -0.60 18.79
C SER A 30 0.65 0.36 19.87
N ALA A 31 -0.66 0.60 19.98
CA ALA A 31 -1.28 1.39 21.02
C ALA A 31 -1.55 0.58 22.31
N GLN A 32 -1.28 -0.73 22.33
CA GLN A 32 -1.56 -1.61 23.48
C GLN A 32 -0.87 -1.12 24.77
N ALA A 33 0.33 -0.60 24.67
CA ALA A 33 1.06 -0.07 25.83
C ALA A 33 0.31 1.08 26.54
N VAL A 34 -0.58 1.79 25.83
CA VAL A 34 -1.32 2.95 26.36
C VAL A 34 -2.79 2.62 26.62
N LEU A 35 -3.42 1.84 25.72
CA LEU A 35 -4.86 1.57 25.73
C LEU A 35 -5.21 0.15 26.24
N GLY A 36 -4.20 -0.66 26.58
CA GLY A 36 -4.38 -1.99 27.18
C GLY A 36 -5.15 -2.98 26.29
N ASP A 37 -5.98 -3.80 26.92
CA ASP A 37 -6.68 -4.92 26.29
C ASP A 37 -7.67 -4.49 25.21
N MET A 38 -8.23 -3.29 25.30
CA MET A 38 -9.10 -2.74 24.26
C MET A 38 -8.34 -2.65 22.92
N ALA A 39 -7.10 -2.15 22.96
CA ALA A 39 -6.29 -2.04 21.73
C ALA A 39 -5.94 -3.42 21.17
N SER A 40 -5.63 -4.39 22.02
CA SER A 40 -5.36 -5.77 21.62
C SER A 40 -6.58 -6.42 20.99
N GLY A 41 -7.76 -6.23 21.58
CA GLY A 41 -9.03 -6.74 21.06
C GLY A 41 -9.36 -6.18 19.67
N LEU A 42 -9.21 -4.86 19.49
CA LEU A 42 -9.44 -4.21 18.20
C LEU A 42 -8.41 -4.63 17.15
N ALA A 43 -7.14 -4.77 17.52
CA ALA A 43 -6.10 -5.30 16.63
C ALA A 43 -6.44 -6.71 16.15
N LEU A 44 -6.91 -7.59 17.04
CA LEU A 44 -7.32 -8.94 16.70
C LEU A 44 -8.53 -8.96 15.75
N VAL A 45 -9.58 -8.19 16.05
CA VAL A 45 -10.78 -8.09 15.20
C VAL A 45 -10.42 -7.61 13.79
N LEU A 46 -9.58 -6.58 13.68
CA LEU A 46 -9.13 -6.05 12.41
C LEU A 46 -8.23 -7.04 11.65
N GLY A 47 -7.36 -7.76 12.37
CA GLY A 47 -6.53 -8.81 11.80
C GLY A 47 -7.36 -9.96 11.22
N VAL A 48 -8.36 -10.46 11.96
CA VAL A 48 -9.29 -11.48 11.49
C VAL A 48 -10.08 -10.97 10.28
N LEU A 49 -10.58 -9.74 10.32
CA LEU A 49 -11.29 -9.13 9.20
C LEU A 49 -10.39 -9.04 7.95
N ALA A 50 -9.12 -8.69 8.12
CA ALA A 50 -8.16 -8.64 7.01
C ALA A 50 -7.96 -10.03 6.36
N VAL A 51 -7.86 -11.10 7.17
CA VAL A 51 -7.78 -12.50 6.67
C VAL A 51 -9.03 -12.87 5.90
N LEU A 52 -10.22 -12.55 6.42
CA LEU A 52 -11.49 -12.86 5.75
C LEU A 52 -11.62 -12.11 4.42
N VAL A 53 -11.33 -10.81 4.41
CA VAL A 53 -11.35 -10.00 3.17
C VAL A 53 -10.33 -10.51 2.18
N PHE A 54 -9.12 -10.88 2.62
CA PHE A 54 -8.11 -11.47 1.76
C PHE A 54 -8.61 -12.77 1.12
N GLY A 55 -9.19 -13.68 1.90
CA GLY A 55 -9.74 -14.95 1.41
C GLY A 55 -10.82 -14.73 0.33
N VAL A 56 -11.75 -13.82 0.58
CA VAL A 56 -12.80 -13.47 -0.39
C VAL A 56 -12.20 -12.90 -1.67
N LEU A 57 -11.26 -11.96 -1.57
CA LEU A 57 -10.63 -11.35 -2.73
C LEU A 57 -9.76 -12.34 -3.50
N LEU A 58 -9.07 -13.26 -2.81
CA LEU A 58 -8.27 -14.30 -3.44
C LEU A 58 -9.16 -15.24 -4.27
N VAL A 59 -10.24 -15.78 -3.68
CA VAL A 59 -11.20 -16.64 -4.38
C VAL A 59 -11.81 -15.89 -5.56
N ALA A 60 -12.27 -14.67 -5.37
CA ALA A 60 -12.85 -13.85 -6.44
C ALA A 60 -11.83 -13.58 -7.57
N SER A 61 -10.56 -13.35 -7.24
CA SER A 61 -9.49 -13.12 -8.22
C SER A 61 -9.17 -14.39 -9.03
N VAL A 62 -9.14 -15.56 -8.37
CA VAL A 62 -8.96 -16.85 -9.06
C VAL A 62 -10.14 -17.13 -9.99
N LEU A 63 -11.37 -16.92 -9.53
CA LEU A 63 -12.57 -17.07 -10.37
C LEU A 63 -12.58 -16.08 -11.54
N ARG A 64 -12.12 -14.83 -11.32
CA ARG A 64 -11.95 -13.84 -12.38
C ARG A 64 -10.95 -14.31 -13.43
N MET A 65 -9.80 -14.80 -12.99
CA MET A 65 -8.74 -15.29 -13.88
C MET A 65 -9.23 -16.47 -14.73
N ALA A 66 -10.01 -17.39 -14.15
CA ALA A 66 -10.58 -18.51 -14.85
C ALA A 66 -11.67 -18.11 -15.86
N ARG A 67 -12.53 -17.13 -15.53
CA ARG A 67 -13.69 -16.73 -16.35
C ARG A 67 -13.39 -15.60 -17.32
N TYR A 68 -12.46 -14.69 -16.98
CA TYR A 68 -12.16 -13.47 -17.73
C TYR A 68 -10.64 -13.22 -17.85
N PRO A 69 -9.86 -14.16 -18.45
CA PRO A 69 -8.40 -14.04 -18.55
C PRO A 69 -7.96 -12.76 -19.30
N GLN A 70 -8.74 -12.33 -20.30
CA GLN A 70 -8.47 -11.09 -21.03
C GLN A 70 -8.55 -9.84 -20.15
N ALA A 71 -9.48 -9.80 -19.20
CA ALA A 71 -9.59 -8.66 -18.28
C ALA A 71 -8.36 -8.51 -17.38
N LEU A 72 -7.72 -9.62 -16.99
CA LEU A 72 -6.45 -9.58 -16.28
C LEU A 72 -5.32 -9.10 -17.21
N ALA A 73 -5.26 -9.61 -18.44
CA ALA A 73 -4.27 -9.18 -19.43
C ALA A 73 -4.37 -7.66 -19.72
N ASP A 74 -5.60 -7.13 -19.78
CA ASP A 74 -5.84 -5.70 -19.98
C ASP A 74 -5.37 -4.87 -18.76
N ASP A 75 -5.63 -5.32 -17.54
CA ASP A 75 -5.12 -4.66 -16.33
C ASP A 75 -3.58 -4.65 -16.31
N LEU A 76 -2.95 -5.76 -16.69
CA LEU A 76 -1.50 -5.87 -16.72
C LEU A 76 -0.86 -5.00 -17.83
N LYS A 77 -1.55 -4.73 -18.91
CA LYS A 77 -1.10 -3.81 -19.98
C LYS A 77 -1.34 -2.34 -19.64
N HIS A 78 -2.29 -2.06 -18.75
CA HIS A 78 -2.69 -0.69 -18.42
C HIS A 78 -1.55 0.08 -17.72
N PRO A 79 -1.23 1.33 -18.14
CA PRO A 79 -0.07 2.08 -17.62
C PRO A 79 -0.08 2.31 -16.10
N VAL A 80 -1.24 2.41 -15.48
CA VAL A 80 -1.34 2.62 -14.01
C VAL A 80 -1.69 1.32 -13.28
N ARG A 81 -2.64 0.52 -13.81
CA ARG A 81 -3.16 -0.66 -13.11
C ARG A 81 -2.12 -1.77 -12.94
N HIS A 82 -1.15 -1.88 -13.87
CA HIS A 82 -0.12 -2.93 -13.79
C HIS A 82 0.68 -2.89 -12.46
N ALA A 83 0.90 -1.72 -11.89
CA ALA A 83 1.65 -1.60 -10.64
C ALA A 83 0.89 -2.19 -9.43
N PHE A 84 -0.45 -2.30 -9.51
CA PHE A 84 -1.23 -2.93 -8.46
C PHE A 84 -1.07 -4.46 -8.38
N VAL A 85 -0.37 -5.10 -9.32
CA VAL A 85 -0.01 -6.53 -9.20
C VAL A 85 0.70 -6.81 -7.88
N ALA A 86 1.47 -5.85 -7.37
CA ALA A 86 2.18 -5.95 -6.11
C ALA A 86 1.28 -5.83 -4.86
N ALA A 87 0.02 -5.40 -4.99
CA ALA A 87 -0.88 -5.28 -3.84
C ALA A 87 -1.20 -6.62 -3.18
N LEU A 88 -1.28 -7.71 -3.98
CA LEU A 88 -1.49 -9.06 -3.45
C LEU A 88 -0.28 -9.53 -2.61
N PRO A 89 0.99 -9.55 -3.11
CA PRO A 89 2.12 -9.97 -2.30
C PRO A 89 2.37 -9.09 -1.08
N VAL A 90 2.17 -7.76 -1.18
CA VAL A 90 2.25 -6.87 0.00
C VAL A 90 1.18 -7.26 1.03
N SER A 91 -0.03 -7.64 0.61
CA SER A 91 -1.08 -8.12 1.51
C SER A 91 -0.66 -9.41 2.23
N LEU A 92 0.00 -10.36 1.55
CA LEU A 92 0.54 -11.57 2.18
C LEU A 92 1.60 -11.24 3.23
N LEU A 93 2.53 -10.33 2.91
CA LEU A 93 3.56 -9.86 3.85
C LEU A 93 2.95 -9.19 5.08
N LEU A 94 1.92 -8.36 4.88
CA LEU A 94 1.24 -7.67 5.97
C LEU A 94 0.40 -8.63 6.83
N LEU A 95 -0.26 -9.63 6.23
CA LEU A 95 -0.95 -10.68 6.98
C LEU A 95 0.03 -11.49 7.83
N ALA A 96 1.21 -11.84 7.28
CA ALA A 96 2.27 -12.47 8.07
C ALA A 96 2.74 -11.55 9.21
N THR A 97 2.87 -10.25 8.95
CA THR A 97 3.27 -9.26 9.98
C THR A 97 2.24 -9.14 11.10
N VAL A 98 0.95 -9.07 10.77
CA VAL A 98 -0.16 -9.09 11.74
C VAL A 98 -0.16 -10.41 12.51
N GLY A 99 0.00 -11.54 11.82
CA GLY A 99 0.05 -12.86 12.43
C GLY A 99 1.18 -12.98 13.44
N VAL A 100 2.39 -12.51 13.10
CA VAL A 100 3.54 -12.49 14.02
C VAL A 100 3.31 -11.54 15.19
N ALA A 101 2.73 -10.35 14.94
CA ALA A 101 2.48 -9.36 15.98
C ALA A 101 1.45 -9.84 17.02
N LEU A 102 0.40 -10.53 16.59
CA LEU A 102 -0.70 -10.98 17.46
C LEU A 102 -0.51 -12.41 17.99
N GLY A 103 0.08 -13.29 17.20
CA GLY A 103 0.22 -14.72 17.51
C GLY A 103 1.64 -15.17 17.87
N GLY A 104 2.62 -14.27 17.76
CA GLY A 104 4.03 -14.57 18.02
C GLY A 104 4.77 -15.22 16.85
N ALA A 105 6.09 -15.12 16.88
CA ALA A 105 7.00 -15.65 15.87
C ALA A 105 7.41 -17.13 16.15
N THR A 106 6.96 -17.70 17.26
CA THR A 106 7.28 -19.07 17.72
C THR A 106 5.98 -19.85 17.94
N GLY A 107 6.10 -21.18 18.11
CA GLY A 107 4.94 -22.04 18.34
C GLY A 107 4.26 -22.56 17.06
N GLY A 108 3.08 -23.15 17.20
CA GLY A 108 2.41 -23.87 16.10
C GLY A 108 2.02 -23.02 14.90
N LEU A 109 1.70 -21.75 15.10
CA LEU A 109 1.32 -20.82 14.02
C LEU A 109 2.52 -20.18 13.31
N ALA A 110 3.72 -20.25 13.89
CA ALA A 110 4.92 -19.66 13.29
C ALA A 110 5.21 -20.22 11.88
N THR A 111 4.92 -21.50 11.65
CA THR A 111 5.07 -22.12 10.33
C THR A 111 4.11 -21.50 9.31
N VAL A 112 2.88 -21.17 9.71
CA VAL A 112 1.89 -20.52 8.84
C VAL A 112 2.39 -19.13 8.46
N TRP A 113 2.85 -18.34 9.45
CA TRP A 113 3.37 -16.98 9.20
C TRP A 113 4.62 -16.99 8.33
N ARG A 114 5.51 -17.97 8.54
CA ARG A 114 6.71 -18.17 7.72
C ARG A 114 6.35 -18.53 6.28
N THR A 115 5.37 -19.40 6.08
CA THR A 115 4.90 -19.78 4.73
C THR A 115 4.28 -18.58 4.00
N LEU A 116 3.38 -17.84 4.68
CA LEU A 116 2.79 -16.62 4.10
C LEU A 116 3.87 -15.59 3.77
N TRP A 117 4.85 -15.42 4.67
CA TRP A 117 5.96 -14.50 4.45
C TRP A 117 6.80 -14.89 3.23
N TRP A 118 7.17 -16.19 3.08
CA TRP A 118 7.92 -16.64 1.91
C TRP A 118 7.13 -16.45 0.61
N LEU A 119 5.85 -16.83 0.60
CA LEU A 119 4.99 -16.59 -0.56
C LEU A 119 4.90 -15.10 -0.91
N GLY A 120 4.63 -14.28 0.09
CA GLY A 120 4.57 -12.82 -0.10
C GLY A 120 5.89 -12.24 -0.58
N SER A 121 7.00 -12.64 0.03
CA SER A 121 8.35 -12.14 -0.24
C SER A 121 8.82 -12.48 -1.66
N LEU A 122 8.71 -13.74 -2.08
CA LEU A 122 9.13 -14.18 -3.41
C LEU A 122 8.23 -13.58 -4.51
N THR A 123 6.92 -13.55 -4.28
CA THR A 123 5.99 -12.94 -5.24
C THR A 123 6.12 -11.42 -5.28
N GLN A 124 6.50 -10.76 -4.17
CA GLN A 124 6.83 -9.33 -4.15
C GLN A 124 8.07 -9.03 -4.97
N LEU A 125 9.14 -9.81 -4.81
CA LEU A 125 10.33 -9.65 -5.62
C LEU A 125 10.03 -9.86 -7.11
N TRP A 126 9.26 -10.90 -7.44
CA TRP A 126 8.80 -11.13 -8.81
C TRP A 126 8.01 -9.93 -9.36
N ALA A 127 7.05 -9.40 -8.59
CA ALA A 127 6.25 -8.24 -9.01
C ALA A 127 7.14 -7.01 -9.26
N THR A 128 8.15 -6.78 -8.39
CA THR A 128 9.12 -5.70 -8.55
C THR A 128 9.90 -5.88 -9.86
N LEU A 129 10.48 -7.05 -10.07
CA LEU A 129 11.26 -7.36 -11.29
C LEU A 129 10.39 -7.23 -12.55
N TRP A 130 9.16 -7.75 -12.50
CA TRP A 130 8.23 -7.69 -13.62
C TRP A 130 7.81 -6.25 -13.97
N VAL A 131 7.56 -5.40 -12.97
CA VAL A 131 7.22 -3.99 -13.22
C VAL A 131 8.43 -3.22 -13.74
N LEU A 132 9.61 -3.42 -13.15
CA LEU A 132 10.83 -2.71 -13.56
C LEU A 132 11.40 -3.22 -14.88
N SER A 133 11.16 -4.48 -15.26
CA SER A 133 11.62 -5.02 -16.56
C SER A 133 11.07 -4.21 -17.75
N ARG A 134 9.95 -3.52 -17.58
CA ARG A 134 9.39 -2.63 -18.60
C ARG A 134 10.29 -1.42 -18.89
N TRP A 135 11.15 -1.04 -17.94
CA TRP A 135 12.04 0.10 -18.11
C TRP A 135 13.25 -0.24 -19.00
N ILE A 136 13.60 -1.52 -19.07
CA ILE A 136 14.71 -2.03 -19.88
C ILE A 136 14.23 -2.79 -21.13
N ALA A 137 12.91 -3.03 -21.24
CA ALA A 137 12.36 -3.65 -22.43
C ALA A 137 12.49 -2.70 -23.63
N PRO A 138 12.79 -3.22 -24.83
CA PRO A 138 12.81 -2.40 -26.04
C PRO A 138 11.43 -1.73 -26.21
N ALA A 139 11.43 -0.46 -26.61
CA ALA A 139 10.19 0.23 -26.98
C ALA A 139 9.46 -0.61 -28.03
N ALA A 140 8.16 -0.89 -27.81
CA ALA A 140 7.38 -1.59 -28.80
C ALA A 140 7.52 -0.85 -30.15
N ALA A 141 7.91 -1.57 -31.18
CA ALA A 141 8.05 -0.99 -32.50
C ALA A 141 6.75 -0.29 -32.86
N SER A 142 6.81 1.00 -33.16
CA SER A 142 5.66 1.79 -33.61
C SER A 142 5.09 1.09 -34.83
N LEU A 143 3.78 0.89 -34.88
CA LEU A 143 3.13 0.36 -36.06
C LEU A 143 3.50 1.23 -37.27
N PRO A 144 3.75 0.65 -38.46
CA PRO A 144 4.07 1.42 -39.66
C PRO A 144 2.98 2.49 -39.87
N GLY A 145 3.38 3.77 -39.91
CA GLY A 145 2.47 4.91 -40.07
C GLY A 145 2.10 5.66 -38.78
N GLN A 146 2.43 5.15 -37.60
CA GLN A 146 2.38 5.93 -36.37
C GLN A 146 3.79 6.45 -36.08
N GLY A 147 3.94 7.77 -36.00
CA GLY A 147 5.19 8.38 -35.54
C GLY A 147 5.56 7.87 -34.15
N PRO A 148 6.85 7.99 -33.73
CA PRO A 148 7.26 7.56 -32.40
C PRO A 148 6.33 8.19 -31.37
N SER A 149 5.66 7.35 -30.57
CA SER A 149 4.82 7.84 -29.49
C SER A 149 5.75 8.58 -28.50
N ASN A 150 5.75 9.89 -28.56
CA ASN A 150 6.59 10.78 -27.73
C ASN A 150 6.30 10.65 -26.22
N THR A 151 5.35 9.79 -25.84
CA THR A 151 4.94 9.62 -24.45
C THR A 151 5.81 8.64 -23.67
N GLY A 152 6.55 7.72 -24.33
CA GLY A 152 7.42 6.76 -23.65
C GLY A 152 6.74 6.05 -22.46
N LEU A 153 7.49 5.88 -21.36
CA LEU A 153 6.99 5.28 -20.12
C LEU A 153 6.32 6.29 -19.17
N TRP A 154 6.29 7.58 -19.48
CA TRP A 154 5.77 8.63 -18.61
C TRP A 154 4.32 8.43 -18.13
N PRO A 155 3.38 7.89 -18.93
CA PRO A 155 2.02 7.58 -18.45
C PRO A 155 2.00 6.56 -17.30
N ALA A 156 3.00 5.69 -17.21
CA ALA A 156 3.13 4.69 -16.15
C ALA A 156 3.79 5.25 -14.88
N VAL A 157 4.50 6.37 -14.96
CA VAL A 157 5.18 6.98 -13.81
C VAL A 157 4.14 7.71 -12.94
N THR A 158 3.67 7.06 -11.90
CA THR A 158 2.70 7.58 -10.93
C THR A 158 3.12 7.16 -9.52
N PRO A 159 2.60 7.78 -8.44
CA PRO A 159 2.89 7.34 -7.08
C PRO A 159 2.53 5.86 -6.81
N VAL A 160 1.66 5.26 -7.63
CA VAL A 160 1.31 3.83 -7.54
C VAL A 160 2.53 2.92 -7.76
N LEU A 161 3.53 3.37 -8.53
CA LEU A 161 4.80 2.63 -8.71
C LEU A 161 5.58 2.42 -7.41
N LEU A 162 5.28 3.17 -6.36
CA LEU A 162 5.85 2.90 -5.04
C LEU A 162 5.39 1.55 -4.48
N ILE A 163 4.22 1.02 -4.86
CA ILE A 163 3.71 -0.25 -4.32
C ILE A 163 4.65 -1.42 -4.67
N PRO A 164 4.98 -1.70 -5.95
CA PRO A 164 5.88 -2.79 -6.29
C PRO A 164 7.30 -2.62 -5.79
N VAL A 165 7.76 -1.40 -5.62
CA VAL A 165 9.13 -1.11 -5.19
C VAL A 165 9.24 -1.11 -3.67
N VAL A 166 8.40 -0.32 -3.00
CA VAL A 166 8.41 -0.15 -1.54
C VAL A 166 7.82 -1.37 -0.82
N GLY A 167 7.02 -2.19 -1.51
CA GLY A 167 6.56 -3.47 -0.97
C GLY A 167 7.69 -4.35 -0.45
N ASN A 168 8.92 -4.20 -0.98
CA ASN A 168 10.09 -4.92 -0.50
C ASN A 168 10.52 -4.50 0.92
N VAL A 169 10.30 -3.24 1.35
CA VAL A 169 10.59 -2.82 2.73
C VAL A 169 9.58 -3.31 3.75
N VAL A 170 8.47 -3.91 3.31
CA VAL A 170 7.48 -4.55 4.20
C VAL A 170 7.96 -5.92 4.66
N ALA A 171 8.74 -6.63 3.84
CA ALA A 171 9.21 -7.99 4.15
C ALA A 171 9.94 -8.10 5.49
N PRO A 172 10.84 -7.18 5.90
CA PRO A 172 11.52 -7.22 7.19
C PRO A 172 10.59 -7.20 8.40
N LEU A 173 9.40 -6.59 8.30
CA LEU A 173 8.49 -6.42 9.45
C LEU A 173 8.11 -7.77 10.11
N ALA A 174 7.89 -8.80 9.31
CA ALA A 174 7.70 -10.17 9.80
C ALA A 174 8.97 -11.01 9.69
N GLY A 175 9.81 -10.74 8.68
CA GLY A 175 10.99 -11.56 8.39
C GLY A 175 12.03 -11.54 9.52
N ILE A 176 12.30 -10.38 10.13
CA ILE A 176 13.22 -10.26 11.26
C ILE A 176 12.73 -11.08 12.47
N PRO A 177 11.50 -10.89 12.96
CA PRO A 177 10.99 -11.72 14.06
C PRO A 177 10.95 -13.24 13.75
N LEU A 178 10.81 -13.61 12.48
CA LEU A 178 10.81 -15.01 12.03
C LEU A 178 12.24 -15.57 11.84
N GLY A 179 13.29 -14.81 12.09
CA GLY A 179 14.70 -15.21 11.93
C GLY A 179 15.16 -15.25 10.46
N MET A 180 14.51 -14.51 9.58
CA MET A 180 14.83 -14.44 8.13
C MET A 180 15.61 -13.16 7.81
N ASP A 181 16.63 -12.84 8.61
CA ASP A 181 17.32 -11.54 8.58
C ASP A 181 18.01 -11.24 7.25
N GLY A 182 18.77 -12.20 6.71
CA GLY A 182 19.55 -12.01 5.48
C GLY A 182 18.68 -11.67 4.28
N TRP A 183 17.59 -12.41 4.08
CA TRP A 183 16.67 -12.15 2.99
C TRP A 183 15.86 -10.86 3.20
N SER A 184 15.47 -10.59 4.45
CA SER A 184 14.81 -9.33 4.84
C SER A 184 15.67 -8.12 4.53
N ALA A 185 16.97 -8.19 4.87
CA ALA A 185 17.93 -7.13 4.56
C ALA A 185 18.11 -6.93 3.04
N ALA A 186 18.17 -8.02 2.28
CA ALA A 186 18.27 -7.95 0.81
C ALA A 186 17.06 -7.24 0.19
N GLN A 187 15.85 -7.60 0.60
CA GLN A 187 14.62 -6.94 0.12
C GLN A 187 14.53 -5.48 0.59
N MET A 188 14.88 -5.20 1.84
CA MET A 188 14.96 -3.83 2.35
C MET A 188 15.90 -2.98 1.49
N GLY A 189 17.08 -3.52 1.12
CA GLY A 189 18.04 -2.85 0.26
C GLY A 189 17.43 -2.49 -1.10
N ILE A 190 16.69 -3.40 -1.73
CA ILE A 190 15.99 -3.14 -3.00
C ILE A 190 14.98 -2.00 -2.82
N GLY A 191 14.13 -2.07 -1.81
CA GLY A 191 13.10 -1.05 -1.59
C GLY A 191 13.68 0.32 -1.26
N VAL A 192 14.70 0.39 -0.41
CA VAL A 192 15.38 1.64 -0.04
C VAL A 192 16.13 2.26 -1.23
N PHE A 193 16.75 1.44 -2.10
CA PHE A 193 17.43 1.91 -3.29
C PHE A 193 16.44 2.53 -4.30
N PHE A 194 15.34 1.83 -4.59
CA PHE A 194 14.39 2.28 -5.61
C PHE A 194 13.39 3.33 -5.12
N TRP A 195 13.13 3.43 -3.82
CA TRP A 195 12.22 4.44 -3.27
C TRP A 195 12.54 5.88 -3.73
N PRO A 196 13.76 6.43 -3.48
CA PRO A 196 14.08 7.79 -3.90
C PRO A 196 14.05 7.94 -5.43
N LEU A 197 14.43 6.91 -6.19
CA LEU A 197 14.39 6.95 -7.65
C LEU A 197 12.96 7.09 -8.18
N VAL A 198 12.02 6.26 -7.69
CA VAL A 198 10.61 6.32 -8.10
C VAL A 198 9.97 7.62 -7.64
N LEU A 199 10.28 8.09 -6.43
CA LEU A 199 9.81 9.37 -5.93
C LEU A 199 10.29 10.51 -6.82
N LEU A 200 11.58 10.57 -7.14
CA LEU A 200 12.16 11.58 -8.02
C LEU A 200 11.47 11.57 -9.39
N LEU A 201 11.34 10.40 -10.03
CA LEU A 201 10.66 10.27 -11.32
C LEU A 201 9.20 10.77 -11.26
N THR A 202 8.49 10.47 -10.16
CA THR A 202 7.10 10.93 -9.97
C THR A 202 7.03 12.45 -9.83
N LEU A 203 7.99 13.07 -9.14
CA LEU A 203 8.08 14.52 -9.01
C LEU A 203 8.47 15.19 -10.34
N VAL A 204 9.45 14.65 -11.06
CA VAL A 204 9.85 15.13 -12.38
C VAL A 204 8.66 15.05 -13.35
N ARG A 205 7.94 13.92 -13.35
CA ARG A 205 6.73 13.80 -14.16
C ARG A 205 5.71 14.88 -13.83
N ARG A 206 5.49 15.16 -12.53
CA ARG A 206 4.52 16.17 -12.08
C ARG A 206 4.89 17.58 -12.53
N ILE A 207 6.20 17.86 -12.67
CA ILE A 207 6.72 19.17 -13.11
C ILE A 207 6.73 19.27 -14.64
N ALA A 208 7.19 18.22 -15.33
CA ALA A 208 7.49 18.24 -16.75
C ALA A 208 6.32 17.79 -17.66
N HIS A 209 5.29 17.16 -17.11
CA HIS A 209 4.17 16.61 -17.87
C HIS A 209 2.81 17.03 -17.31
N SER A 210 1.74 16.74 -18.06
CA SER A 210 0.36 17.01 -17.66
C SER A 210 0.02 16.43 -16.27
N PRO A 211 -0.86 17.08 -15.50
CA PRO A 211 -1.31 16.60 -14.20
C PRO A 211 -1.84 15.18 -14.28
N LEU A 212 -1.67 14.43 -13.17
CA LEU A 212 -2.32 13.13 -13.02
C LEU A 212 -3.83 13.28 -13.01
N PRO A 213 -4.58 12.33 -13.58
CA PRO A 213 -6.03 12.30 -13.47
C PRO A 213 -6.46 12.40 -12.01
N GLU A 214 -7.52 13.14 -11.71
CA GLU A 214 -7.95 13.40 -10.33
C GLU A 214 -8.27 12.12 -9.55
N ARG A 215 -8.72 11.06 -10.23
CA ARG A 215 -8.95 9.73 -9.65
C ARG A 215 -7.68 9.08 -9.08
N VAL A 216 -6.49 9.50 -9.51
CA VAL A 216 -5.19 8.98 -9.02
C VAL A 216 -4.65 9.82 -7.87
N LEU A 217 -5.28 10.97 -7.52
CA LEU A 217 -4.85 11.84 -6.43
C LEU A 217 -4.66 11.11 -5.09
N PRO A 218 -5.52 10.15 -4.69
CA PRO A 218 -5.29 9.40 -3.45
C PRO A 218 -3.94 8.69 -3.39
N ALA A 219 -3.36 8.33 -4.54
CA ALA A 219 -2.06 7.66 -4.60
C ALA A 219 -0.90 8.52 -4.08
N TRP A 220 -1.03 9.85 -3.98
CA TRP A 220 0.01 10.69 -3.37
C TRP A 220 0.26 10.34 -1.90
N PHE A 221 -0.74 9.83 -1.19
CA PHE A 221 -0.57 9.37 0.19
C PHE A 221 0.38 8.17 0.32
N ILE A 222 0.59 7.40 -0.76
CA ILE A 222 1.55 6.29 -0.77
C ILE A 222 2.97 6.78 -0.43
N THR A 223 3.31 8.05 -0.72
CA THR A 223 4.62 8.63 -0.39
C THR A 223 4.95 8.65 1.11
N ILE A 224 3.94 8.55 1.98
CA ILE A 224 4.10 8.49 3.44
C ILE A 224 4.61 7.10 3.88
N ALA A 225 4.25 6.04 3.15
CA ALA A 225 4.53 4.66 3.55
C ALA A 225 6.03 4.31 3.60
N PRO A 226 6.86 4.65 2.59
CA PRO A 226 8.27 4.26 2.59
C PRO A 226 9.03 4.72 3.85
N PRO A 227 9.05 6.00 4.21
CA PRO A 227 9.77 6.44 5.41
C PRO A 227 9.17 5.86 6.68
N ALA A 228 7.84 5.68 6.75
CA ALA A 228 7.20 5.08 7.91
C ALA A 228 7.60 3.62 8.09
N VAL A 229 7.56 2.81 7.03
CA VAL A 229 7.88 1.38 7.11
C VAL A 229 9.38 1.16 7.35
N VAL A 230 10.27 1.90 6.66
CA VAL A 230 11.71 1.83 6.92
C VAL A 230 11.99 2.24 8.36
N GLY A 231 11.34 3.29 8.88
CA GLY A 231 11.46 3.70 10.29
C GLY A 231 11.04 2.58 11.25
N LEU A 232 9.95 1.86 10.98
CA LEU A 232 9.53 0.71 11.79
C LEU A 232 10.55 -0.43 11.76
N VAL A 233 11.14 -0.72 10.60
CA VAL A 233 12.21 -1.72 10.50
C VAL A 233 13.45 -1.28 11.30
N LEU A 234 13.83 -0.01 11.25
CA LEU A 234 14.94 0.51 12.04
C LEU A 234 14.66 0.41 13.55
N VAL A 235 13.42 0.62 13.99
CA VAL A 235 13.03 0.38 15.39
C VAL A 235 13.24 -1.09 15.77
N GLN A 236 12.82 -2.04 14.92
CA GLN A 236 13.04 -3.48 15.17
C GLN A 236 14.52 -3.85 15.21
N MET A 237 15.34 -3.22 14.37
CA MET A 237 16.79 -3.44 14.32
C MET A 237 17.55 -2.71 15.44
N GLN A 238 16.85 -2.02 16.33
CA GLN A 238 17.45 -1.19 17.40
C GLN A 238 18.47 -0.17 16.85
N ALA A 239 18.18 0.38 15.67
CA ALA A 239 19.02 1.38 15.05
C ALA A 239 19.11 2.67 15.90
N PRO A 240 20.16 3.52 15.71
CA PRO A 240 20.27 4.78 16.44
C PRO A 240 19.02 5.65 16.32
N LEU A 241 18.54 6.16 17.44
CA LEU A 241 17.33 6.98 17.54
C LEU A 241 17.25 8.13 16.51
N PRO A 242 18.34 8.89 16.24
CA PRO A 242 18.31 9.94 15.22
C PRO A 242 17.92 9.46 13.82
N ALA A 243 18.27 8.23 13.45
CA ALA A 243 17.90 7.66 12.15
C ALA A 243 16.38 7.40 12.07
N VAL A 244 15.78 6.89 13.14
CA VAL A 244 14.32 6.68 13.23
C VAL A 244 13.60 8.03 13.22
N GLN A 245 14.10 9.02 13.97
CA GLN A 245 13.55 10.38 14.01
C GLN A 245 13.61 11.07 12.65
N ALA A 246 14.70 10.89 11.90
CA ALA A 246 14.84 11.45 10.54
C ALA A 246 13.77 10.88 9.62
N LEU A 247 13.53 9.56 9.65
CA LEU A 247 12.49 8.93 8.84
C LEU A 247 11.08 9.32 9.28
N TRP A 248 10.85 9.46 10.59
CA TRP A 248 9.59 10.00 11.09
C TRP A 248 9.36 11.43 10.58
N GLY A 249 10.40 12.28 10.60
CA GLY A 249 10.34 13.65 10.07
C GLY A 249 10.01 13.69 8.58
N VAL A 250 10.61 12.79 7.77
CA VAL A 250 10.26 12.65 6.33
C VAL A 250 8.81 12.20 6.16
N GLY A 251 8.34 11.23 6.98
CA GLY A 251 6.94 10.79 6.97
C GLY A 251 5.97 11.92 7.32
N LEU A 252 6.30 12.72 8.36
CA LEU A 252 5.53 13.90 8.76
C LEU A 252 5.48 14.94 7.63
N PHE A 253 6.60 15.19 6.98
CA PHE A 253 6.65 16.10 5.82
C PHE A 253 5.67 15.66 4.73
N PHE A 254 5.69 14.38 4.33
CA PHE A 254 4.77 13.88 3.31
C PHE A 254 3.31 13.90 3.77
N LEU A 255 3.04 13.62 5.04
CA LEU A 255 1.69 13.74 5.60
C LEU A 255 1.15 15.18 5.46
N LEU A 256 1.93 16.17 5.88
CA LEU A 256 1.55 17.57 5.80
C LEU A 256 1.47 18.06 4.34
N TRP A 257 2.37 17.60 3.48
CA TRP A 257 2.41 17.96 2.07
C TRP A 257 1.22 17.40 1.27
N THR A 258 0.75 16.20 1.63
CA THR A 258 -0.41 15.57 0.95
C THR A 258 -1.75 15.97 1.57
N ALA A 259 -1.78 16.48 2.81
CA ALA A 259 -3.02 16.87 3.49
C ALA A 259 -3.93 17.81 2.69
N PRO A 260 -3.43 18.86 2.00
CA PRO A 260 -4.28 19.74 1.19
C PRO A 260 -5.00 19.03 0.03
N VAL A 261 -4.44 17.89 -0.45
CA VAL A 261 -5.02 17.13 -1.56
C VAL A 261 -6.35 16.46 -1.14
N VAL A 262 -6.57 16.23 0.16
CA VAL A 262 -7.81 15.65 0.72
C VAL A 262 -9.04 16.43 0.23
N LYS A 263 -8.99 17.77 0.21
CA LYS A 263 -10.10 18.62 -0.25
C LYS A 263 -10.54 18.30 -1.68
N ARG A 264 -9.61 17.90 -2.53
CA ARG A 264 -9.88 17.50 -3.92
C ARG A 264 -10.31 16.03 -4.03
N ILE A 265 -9.83 15.18 -3.13
CA ILE A 265 -10.19 13.76 -3.10
C ILE A 265 -11.65 13.58 -2.69
N VAL A 266 -12.10 14.25 -1.63
CA VAL A 266 -13.45 14.03 -1.07
C VAL A 266 -14.60 14.48 -1.98
N VAL A 267 -14.33 15.33 -2.96
CA VAL A 267 -15.33 15.74 -3.97
C VAL A 267 -15.41 14.78 -5.16
N GLN A 268 -14.47 13.83 -5.27
CA GLN A 268 -14.50 12.82 -6.33
C GLN A 268 -15.46 11.67 -5.99
N PRO A 269 -16.05 11.03 -7.01
CA PRO A 269 -16.79 9.78 -6.81
C PRO A 269 -15.89 8.74 -6.14
N PHE A 270 -16.41 8.09 -5.10
CA PHE A 270 -15.66 7.05 -4.38
C PHE A 270 -15.26 5.90 -5.32
N GLY A 271 -14.04 5.42 -5.15
CA GLY A 271 -13.49 4.29 -5.90
C GLY A 271 -12.38 3.59 -5.13
N VAL A 272 -12.00 2.39 -5.60
CA VAL A 272 -10.93 1.57 -4.97
C VAL A 272 -9.61 2.32 -4.74
N PRO A 273 -9.17 3.26 -5.63
CA PRO A 273 -7.96 4.03 -5.39
C PRO A 273 -7.94 4.84 -4.08
N PHE A 274 -9.09 5.13 -3.48
CA PHE A 274 -9.14 5.82 -2.18
C PHE A 274 -8.51 5.01 -1.04
N TRP A 275 -8.46 3.69 -1.15
CA TRP A 275 -7.77 2.85 -0.18
C TRP A 275 -6.25 3.08 -0.12
N ALA A 276 -5.70 3.83 -1.08
CA ALA A 276 -4.30 4.26 -1.03
C ALA A 276 -3.98 5.19 0.17
N LEU A 277 -5.01 5.78 0.83
CA LEU A 277 -4.82 6.55 2.05
C LEU A 277 -4.56 5.66 3.28
N SER A 278 -5.16 4.47 3.33
CA SER A 278 -5.30 3.68 4.55
C SER A 278 -3.97 3.18 5.11
N PHE A 279 -3.23 2.37 4.35
CA PHE A 279 -1.97 1.78 4.81
C PHE A 279 -0.89 2.81 5.13
N PRO A 280 -0.65 3.85 4.33
CA PRO A 280 0.34 4.88 4.64
C PRO A 280 0.06 5.63 5.93
N LEU A 281 -1.19 6.02 6.16
CA LEU A 281 -1.60 6.66 7.41
C LEU A 281 -1.41 5.73 8.61
N ALA A 282 -1.81 4.46 8.47
CA ALA A 282 -1.64 3.46 9.53
C ALA A 282 -0.16 3.18 9.84
N ALA A 283 0.69 3.06 8.82
CA ALA A 283 2.13 2.86 8.99
C ALA A 283 2.79 4.04 9.73
N PHE A 284 2.43 5.27 9.36
CA PHE A 284 2.94 6.46 10.04
C PHE A 284 2.42 6.58 11.49
N THR A 285 1.15 6.24 11.72
CA THR A 285 0.57 6.12 13.07
C THR A 285 1.36 5.12 13.91
N THR A 286 1.62 3.93 13.36
CA THR A 286 2.40 2.87 14.01
C THR A 286 3.80 3.34 14.36
N LEU A 287 4.50 4.01 13.43
CA LEU A 287 5.84 4.55 13.69
C LEU A 287 5.81 5.61 14.80
N THR A 288 4.83 6.51 14.80
CA THR A 288 4.70 7.55 15.83
C THR A 288 4.49 6.93 17.21
N LEU A 289 3.62 5.93 17.33
CA LEU A 289 3.37 5.20 18.57
C LEU A 289 4.59 4.40 19.04
N ARG A 290 5.36 3.81 18.12
CA ARG A 290 6.58 3.06 18.44
C ARG A 290 7.77 3.96 18.78
N LEU A 291 7.79 5.19 18.28
CA LEU A 291 8.85 6.16 18.57
C LEU A 291 8.69 6.78 19.98
N ALA A 292 7.46 6.95 20.47
CA ALA A 292 7.18 7.57 21.77
C ALA A 292 7.94 6.89 22.94
N PRO A 293 7.86 5.55 23.14
CA PRO A 293 8.53 4.89 24.25
C PRO A 293 10.08 4.91 24.16
N LEU A 294 10.64 5.17 22.99
CA LEU A 294 12.09 5.33 22.84
C LEU A 294 12.64 6.67 23.37
N GLN A 295 11.75 7.56 23.82
CA GLN A 295 12.07 8.90 24.29
C GLN A 295 11.47 9.19 25.68
N LEU A 296 11.43 8.19 26.58
CA LEU A 296 10.79 8.27 27.89
C LEU A 296 11.28 9.45 28.77
N GLU A 297 12.59 9.75 28.72
CA GLU A 297 13.19 10.83 29.49
C GLU A 297 13.04 12.22 28.85
N SER A 298 12.44 12.30 27.66
CA SER A 298 12.28 13.52 26.89
C SER A 298 10.85 14.07 26.97
N ARG A 299 10.72 15.41 26.99
CA ARG A 299 9.43 16.08 26.80
C ARG A 299 8.68 15.64 25.51
N TRP A 300 9.40 15.06 24.55
CA TRP A 300 8.83 14.53 23.31
C TRP A 300 8.00 13.27 23.51
N HIS A 301 8.20 12.51 24.61
CA HIS A 301 7.44 11.29 24.89
C HIS A 301 5.93 11.55 24.86
N GLY A 302 5.43 12.44 25.74
CA GLY A 302 4.01 12.73 25.82
C GLY A 302 3.42 13.35 24.55
N LEU A 303 4.21 14.19 23.86
CA LEU A 303 3.79 14.80 22.61
C LEU A 303 3.62 13.76 21.52
N LEU A 304 4.58 12.86 21.33
CA LEU A 304 4.51 11.78 20.34
C LEU A 304 3.43 10.77 20.67
N GLN A 305 3.23 10.44 21.95
CA GLN A 305 2.16 9.55 22.40
C GLN A 305 0.78 10.13 22.06
N ASN A 306 0.54 11.38 22.42
CA ASN A 306 -0.73 12.06 22.13
C ASN A 306 -0.94 12.23 20.61
N ALA A 307 0.10 12.61 19.87
CA ALA A 307 0.03 12.69 18.41
C ALA A 307 -0.26 11.31 17.78
N GLY A 308 0.37 10.25 18.29
CA GLY A 308 0.11 8.87 17.85
C GLY A 308 -1.35 8.44 18.08
N LEU A 309 -1.93 8.77 19.23
CA LEU A 309 -3.33 8.47 19.54
C LEU A 309 -4.30 9.29 18.65
N LEU A 310 -4.00 10.56 18.40
CA LEU A 310 -4.80 11.37 17.46
C LEU A 310 -4.71 10.83 16.04
N LEU A 311 -3.53 10.43 15.59
CA LEU A 311 -3.33 9.78 14.29
C LEU A 311 -4.07 8.44 14.23
N LEU A 312 -4.06 7.64 15.32
CA LEU A 312 -4.80 6.38 15.41
C LEU A 312 -6.30 6.61 15.27
N ALA A 313 -6.86 7.58 15.98
CA ALA A 313 -8.27 7.94 15.88
C ALA A 313 -8.62 8.41 14.46
N SER A 314 -7.82 9.30 13.88
CA SER A 314 -8.02 9.82 12.52
C SER A 314 -7.92 8.72 11.47
N THR A 315 -6.91 7.85 11.57
CA THR A 315 -6.73 6.71 10.65
C THR A 315 -7.88 5.72 10.76
N SER A 316 -8.36 5.45 11.99
CA SER A 316 -9.53 4.58 12.21
C SER A 316 -10.78 5.16 11.54
N MET A 317 -11.03 6.47 11.69
CA MET A 317 -12.16 7.14 11.02
C MET A 317 -12.05 7.05 9.50
N VAL A 318 -10.85 7.26 8.93
CA VAL A 318 -10.63 7.14 7.48
C VAL A 318 -10.91 5.71 7.02
N VAL A 319 -10.39 4.69 7.69
CA VAL A 319 -10.59 3.29 7.29
C VAL A 319 -12.07 2.88 7.44
N LEU A 320 -12.75 3.31 8.50
CA LEU A 320 -14.19 3.07 8.68
C LEU A 320 -15.00 3.73 7.57
N TRP A 321 -14.69 4.97 7.22
CA TRP A 321 -15.34 5.65 6.09
C TRP A 321 -15.10 4.91 4.77
N LEU A 322 -13.85 4.49 4.50
CA LEU A 322 -13.51 3.71 3.30
C LEU A 322 -14.29 2.38 3.26
N ALA A 323 -14.38 1.67 4.39
CA ALA A 323 -15.12 0.42 4.50
C ALA A 323 -16.61 0.64 4.24
N PHE A 324 -17.22 1.66 4.87
CA PHE A 324 -18.62 2.02 4.65
C PHE A 324 -18.88 2.39 3.19
N ALA A 325 -18.05 3.24 2.60
CA ALA A 325 -18.18 3.65 1.19
C ALA A 325 -18.00 2.46 0.23
N THR A 326 -17.11 1.50 0.58
CA THR A 326 -16.93 0.26 -0.21
C THR A 326 -18.18 -0.60 -0.16
N VAL A 327 -18.74 -0.85 1.03
CA VAL A 327 -19.97 -1.65 1.16
C VAL A 327 -21.13 -0.98 0.43
N ARG A 328 -21.27 0.32 0.56
CA ARG A 328 -22.30 1.09 -0.16
C ARG A 328 -22.11 0.98 -1.68
N GLY A 329 -20.89 1.24 -2.19
CA GLY A 329 -20.62 1.18 -3.62
C GLY A 329 -20.75 -0.23 -4.22
N LEU A 330 -20.52 -1.29 -3.42
CA LEU A 330 -20.80 -2.67 -3.83
C LEU A 330 -22.33 -2.93 -3.92
N ARG A 331 -23.10 -2.45 -2.94
CA ARG A 331 -24.57 -2.56 -2.96
C ARG A 331 -25.20 -1.79 -4.11
N ASP A 332 -24.68 -0.59 -4.37
CA ASP A 332 -25.17 0.29 -5.45
C ASP A 332 -24.66 -0.16 -6.84
N GLY A 333 -23.77 -1.18 -6.91
CA GLY A 333 -23.20 -1.71 -8.15
C GLY A 333 -22.20 -0.77 -8.85
N THR A 334 -21.75 0.30 -8.17
CA THR A 334 -20.88 1.34 -8.78
C THR A 334 -19.41 0.94 -8.81
N LEU A 335 -18.93 0.09 -7.89
CA LEU A 335 -17.52 -0.27 -7.79
C LEU A 335 -17.08 -1.43 -8.71
N LEU A 336 -17.99 -2.33 -9.06
CA LEU A 336 -17.74 -3.45 -9.97
C LEU A 336 -18.46 -3.22 -11.31
N ALA A 337 -18.40 -1.99 -11.80
CA ALA A 337 -18.91 -1.53 -13.06
C ALA A 337 -17.77 -1.17 -14.04
N PRO A 338 -18.02 -1.13 -15.35
CA PRO A 338 -17.07 -0.56 -16.30
C PRO A 338 -16.69 0.85 -15.82
N GLU A 339 -15.40 1.15 -15.77
CA GLU A 339 -15.00 2.55 -15.58
C GLU A 339 -15.63 3.35 -16.73
N PRO A 340 -16.36 4.44 -16.43
CA PRO A 340 -16.82 5.31 -17.50
C PRO A 340 -15.60 5.67 -18.33
N VAL A 341 -15.71 5.52 -19.65
CA VAL A 341 -14.68 5.89 -20.64
C VAL A 341 -14.58 7.43 -20.62
N ALA A 342 -14.23 7.97 -19.49
CA ALA A 342 -13.95 9.36 -19.30
C ALA A 342 -12.46 9.56 -19.54
N ASN A 343 -12.14 9.81 -20.83
CA ASN A 343 -11.09 10.74 -21.21
C ASN A 343 -9.70 10.46 -20.61
N ILE A 344 -9.11 9.32 -20.96
CA ILE A 344 -7.65 9.24 -21.13
C ILE A 344 -7.29 9.74 -22.54
N ILE A 345 -8.15 10.55 -23.15
CA ILE A 345 -7.80 11.32 -24.33
C ILE A 345 -7.09 12.57 -23.77
N PRO A 346 -5.81 12.81 -24.11
CA PRO A 346 -5.22 14.09 -23.86
C PRO A 346 -6.10 15.11 -24.59
N VAL A 347 -6.67 16.07 -23.85
CA VAL A 347 -7.23 17.26 -24.45
C VAL A 347 -6.08 17.92 -25.17
N SER A 348 -6.02 17.77 -26.47
CA SER A 348 -5.19 18.57 -27.33
C SER A 348 -5.70 20.00 -27.19
N ALA A 349 -4.93 20.86 -26.53
CA ALA A 349 -5.05 22.29 -26.64
C ALA A 349 -4.30 22.75 -27.86
#